data_c19c6c45982daf8f88f45528cadb7407
#
_entry.id   c19c6c45982daf8f88f45528cadb7407
#
_cell.length_a   1.000
_cell.length_b   1.000
_cell.length_c   1.000
_cell.angle_alpha   90.00
_cell.angle_beta   90.00
_cell.angle_gamma   90.00
#
_symmetry.space_group_name_H-M   'P 1'
#
loop_
_entity.id
_entity.type
_entity.pdbx_description
1 polymer ?
#
loop_
_entity_poly.entity_id
_entity_poly.type
_entity_poly.pdbx_seq_one_letter_code
_entity_poly.pdbx_strand_id
1 'polypeptide(L)'
;MIREFEYHYKSASTITTKGIDKSFIFSHCSEVEKDNQVPCFFYGNIINSFIASKCLSTLAKTVHAHFSITPDQRISLRDPIVSVGNEQLHFEAFSSCNSVYARIDILKEGIDGEFIESGCTNVDFNDATIRAFNSVGRNEKLLIAVGSGEMQVVTEHTATTEQKVSLPDRWIKGLGNVQVYLAQMSLIFKLNRIQAIQLFRGLPKTPVKADYFLLKSGHTYQFSTLQKPGSVRIGGIHRLNLIENLLMFADDVSFYQSQDQQSTAVTLDFKDIRMLFLLSDGLYRGFSGEGKNLENLATEVSEELITHINHQFKTNEIFQPTLISITNDLQFKTMDTLQASLSSIGLLGYDLYTNSYFYRKLPFKLSRLKSLNPRMQNALKLINQGDVEILVQDQDTLKAEVKGSSGVVHTVLGKQGVFQCTCNWFTAHQNERGLCKHILALKMKLAR
;
A
#
# COMPACT_ATOMS: atom_id res chain seq x y z
N MET A 1 -7.36 3.35 -46.58
CA MET A 1 -8.17 4.10 -45.59
C MET A 1 -7.26 5.07 -44.90
N ILE A 2 -7.43 6.37 -45.14
CA ILE A 2 -6.69 7.44 -44.39
C ILE A 2 -7.36 7.48 -43.03
N ARG A 3 -6.63 7.18 -41.95
CA ARG A 3 -7.13 7.40 -40.59
C ARG A 3 -6.92 8.88 -40.28
N GLU A 4 -8.02 9.60 -40.06
CA GLU A 4 -7.96 10.94 -39.50
C GLU A 4 -7.75 10.80 -37.99
N PHE A 5 -6.71 11.47 -37.48
CA PHE A 5 -6.43 11.56 -36.05
C PHE A 5 -6.87 12.94 -35.56
N GLU A 6 -7.68 12.96 -34.50
CA GLU A 6 -8.06 14.18 -33.82
C GLU A 6 -7.23 14.32 -32.56
N TYR A 7 -6.48 15.42 -32.44
CA TYR A 7 -5.61 15.70 -31.32
C TYR A 7 -6.28 16.68 -30.36
N HIS A 8 -6.53 16.26 -29.13
CA HIS A 8 -7.03 17.13 -28.08
C HIS A 8 -5.89 17.55 -27.14
N TYR A 9 -5.65 18.85 -27.07
CA TYR A 9 -4.68 19.44 -26.18
C TYR A 9 -5.38 19.95 -24.91
N LYS A 10 -4.97 19.49 -23.72
CA LYS A 10 -5.56 19.92 -22.43
C LYS A 10 -5.12 21.32 -22.02
N SER A 11 -3.94 21.78 -22.45
CA SER A 11 -3.37 23.08 -22.13
C SER A 11 -2.56 23.62 -23.30
N ALA A 12 -2.23 24.89 -23.29
CA ALA A 12 -1.25 25.45 -24.23
C ALA A 12 0.17 25.10 -23.79
N SER A 13 1.07 24.83 -24.76
CA SER A 13 2.49 24.73 -24.47
C SER A 13 2.99 26.10 -23.95
N THR A 14 3.74 26.09 -22.86
CA THR A 14 4.21 27.31 -22.21
C THR A 14 5.72 27.31 -22.02
N ILE A 15 6.29 28.52 -21.98
CA ILE A 15 7.68 28.73 -21.60
C ILE A 15 7.66 29.50 -20.28
N THR A 16 8.17 28.90 -19.23
CA THR A 16 8.33 29.59 -17.95
C THR A 16 9.80 29.96 -17.76
N THR A 17 10.03 31.19 -17.30
CA THR A 17 11.39 31.68 -17.00
C THR A 17 11.46 32.04 -15.52
N LYS A 18 12.30 31.33 -14.76
CA LYS A 18 12.64 31.67 -13.37
C LYS A 18 14.13 32.02 -13.31
N GLY A 19 14.43 33.32 -13.24
CA GLY A 19 15.82 33.78 -13.27
C GLY A 19 16.51 33.47 -14.59
N ILE A 20 17.59 32.68 -14.56
CA ILE A 20 18.36 32.25 -15.75
C ILE A 20 17.74 30.99 -16.39
N ASP A 21 16.95 30.24 -15.64
CA ASP A 21 16.38 28.97 -16.09
C ASP A 21 15.13 29.19 -16.95
N LYS A 22 15.12 28.55 -18.11
CA LYS A 22 13.95 28.48 -19.00
C LYS A 22 13.47 27.03 -19.05
N SER A 23 12.22 26.81 -18.64
CA SER A 23 11.56 25.52 -18.82
C SER A 23 10.54 25.59 -19.93
N PHE A 24 10.56 24.60 -20.80
CA PHE A 24 9.59 24.41 -21.86
C PHE A 24 8.60 23.34 -21.40
N ILE A 25 7.34 23.73 -21.23
CA ILE A 25 6.26 22.80 -20.92
C ILE A 25 5.49 22.59 -22.21
N PHE A 26 5.63 21.41 -22.81
CA PHE A 26 4.88 21.07 -24.02
C PHE A 26 3.49 20.58 -23.64
N SER A 27 2.49 21.07 -24.33
CA SER A 27 1.14 20.54 -24.22
C SER A 27 1.13 19.07 -24.69
N HIS A 28 0.54 18.18 -23.89
CA HIS A 28 0.31 16.82 -24.29
C HIS A 28 -0.97 16.72 -25.12
N CYS A 29 -0.88 16.04 -26.27
CA CYS A 29 -2.06 15.62 -27.03
C CYS A 29 -2.33 14.15 -26.71
N SER A 30 -3.60 13.81 -26.52
CA SER A 30 -4.06 12.41 -26.55
C SER A 30 -4.59 12.10 -27.94
N GLU A 31 -4.11 11.01 -28.56
CA GLU A 31 -4.85 10.38 -29.64
C GLU A 31 -6.16 9.86 -29.04
N VAL A 32 -7.28 10.28 -29.61
CA VAL A 32 -8.60 9.80 -29.18
C VAL A 32 -8.83 8.42 -29.79
N GLU A 33 -8.17 7.42 -29.28
CA GLU A 33 -8.74 6.08 -29.25
C GLU A 33 -9.49 5.93 -27.92
N LYS A 34 -10.67 5.39 -27.99
CA LYS A 34 -11.79 5.26 -27.05
C LYS A 34 -11.54 5.03 -25.53
N ASP A 35 -10.30 4.96 -25.08
CA ASP A 35 -9.94 4.94 -23.66
C ASP A 35 -9.13 6.22 -23.37
N ASN A 36 -9.70 7.15 -22.63
CA ASN A 36 -9.07 8.37 -22.13
C ASN A 36 -7.86 8.07 -21.23
N GLN A 37 -6.82 7.45 -21.75
CA GLN A 37 -5.56 7.30 -21.02
C GLN A 37 -4.75 8.58 -21.18
N VAL A 38 -4.64 9.34 -20.09
CA VAL A 38 -3.72 10.47 -20.05
C VAL A 38 -2.30 9.92 -20.04
N PRO A 39 -1.47 10.24 -21.04
CA PRO A 39 -0.12 9.66 -21.15
C PRO A 39 0.84 10.13 -20.06
N CYS A 40 0.58 11.28 -19.44
CA CYS A 40 1.38 11.85 -18.36
C CYS A 40 0.50 12.24 -17.18
N PHE A 41 0.84 11.78 -15.98
CA PHE A 41 0.15 12.11 -14.74
C PHE A 41 0.82 13.30 -14.04
N PHE A 42 2.14 13.34 -14.08
CA PHE A 42 2.95 14.34 -13.41
C PHE A 42 4.26 14.63 -14.17
N TYR A 43 4.69 15.88 -14.12
CA TYR A 43 5.99 16.34 -14.59
C TYR A 43 6.49 17.49 -13.74
N GLY A 44 7.72 17.38 -13.19
CA GLY A 44 8.29 18.46 -12.37
C GLY A 44 9.62 18.17 -11.73
N ASN A 45 10.21 19.20 -11.13
CA ASN A 45 11.40 19.12 -10.32
C ASN A 45 11.04 18.87 -8.86
N ILE A 46 11.86 18.05 -8.20
CA ILE A 46 11.77 17.86 -6.76
C ILE A 46 12.66 18.90 -6.10
N ILE A 47 12.08 19.73 -5.21
CA ILE A 47 12.77 20.87 -4.59
C ILE A 47 13.94 20.38 -3.74
N ASN A 48 13.71 19.38 -2.87
CA ASN A 48 14.75 18.77 -2.06
C ASN A 48 15.30 17.51 -2.74
N SER A 49 15.90 17.69 -3.92
CA SER A 49 16.40 16.62 -4.80
C SER A 49 17.32 15.63 -4.08
N PHE A 50 18.22 16.15 -3.24
CA PHE A 50 19.17 15.33 -2.51
C PHE A 50 18.47 14.37 -1.52
N ILE A 51 17.55 14.85 -0.72
CA ILE A 51 16.80 14.02 0.25
C ILE A 51 15.90 13.03 -0.48
N ALA A 52 15.16 13.49 -1.49
CA ALA A 52 14.34 12.61 -2.34
C ALA A 52 15.17 11.45 -2.91
N SER A 53 16.34 11.76 -3.48
CA SER A 53 17.24 10.76 -4.07
C SER A 53 17.76 9.76 -3.02
N LYS A 54 18.08 10.21 -1.79
CA LYS A 54 18.48 9.30 -0.69
C LYS A 54 17.34 8.39 -0.27
N CYS A 55 16.11 8.91 -0.19
CA CYS A 55 14.92 8.13 0.12
C CYS A 55 14.64 7.11 -1.01
N LEU A 56 14.67 7.54 -2.29
CA LEU A 56 14.45 6.66 -3.44
C LEU A 56 15.51 5.56 -3.55
N SER A 57 16.80 5.89 -3.28
CA SER A 57 17.87 4.89 -3.19
C SER A 57 17.62 3.88 -2.06
N THR A 58 17.08 4.34 -0.93
CA THR A 58 16.73 3.46 0.19
C THR A 58 15.52 2.57 -0.14
N LEU A 59 14.54 3.11 -0.88
CA LEU A 59 13.43 2.33 -1.40
C LEU A 59 13.92 1.21 -2.33
N ALA A 60 14.80 1.53 -3.27
CA ALA A 60 15.43 0.55 -4.17
C ALA A 60 16.18 -0.55 -3.39
N LYS A 61 16.98 -0.17 -2.36
CA LYS A 61 17.63 -1.15 -1.47
C LYS A 61 16.61 -2.04 -0.75
N THR A 62 15.46 -1.49 -0.35
CA THR A 62 14.39 -2.25 0.32
C THR A 62 13.82 -3.32 -0.61
N VAL A 63 13.58 -3.00 -1.88
CA VAL A 63 13.11 -3.95 -2.90
C VAL A 63 14.05 -5.14 -3.04
N HIS A 64 15.35 -4.88 -3.08
CA HIS A 64 16.38 -5.93 -3.20
C HIS A 64 16.63 -6.71 -1.90
N ALA A 65 16.18 -6.18 -0.75
CA ALA A 65 16.43 -6.81 0.53
C ALA A 65 15.63 -8.10 0.69
N HIS A 66 16.30 -9.14 1.17
CA HIS A 66 15.72 -10.45 1.46
C HIS A 66 16.07 -10.88 2.88
N PHE A 67 15.06 -11.07 3.73
CA PHE A 67 15.23 -11.36 5.16
C PHE A 67 14.81 -12.79 5.54
N SER A 68 14.25 -13.54 4.61
CA SER A 68 13.87 -14.95 4.80
C SER A 68 15.09 -15.88 4.76
N ILE A 69 15.09 -16.91 5.58
CA ILE A 69 16.21 -17.85 5.73
C ILE A 69 16.29 -18.87 4.55
N THR A 70 15.28 -18.95 3.69
CA THR A 70 15.25 -19.91 2.58
C THR A 70 15.77 -19.29 1.28
N PRO A 71 16.89 -19.82 0.71
CA PRO A 71 17.53 -19.26 -0.48
C PRO A 71 16.74 -19.43 -1.79
N ASP A 72 15.73 -20.29 -1.84
CA ASP A 72 15.22 -20.88 -3.09
C ASP A 72 14.21 -20.06 -3.89
N GLN A 73 13.88 -18.85 -3.48
CA GLN A 73 13.02 -17.97 -4.29
C GLN A 73 13.58 -16.57 -4.40
N ARG A 74 14.75 -16.42 -4.98
CA ARG A 74 15.22 -15.14 -5.52
C ARG A 74 14.38 -14.78 -6.76
N ILE A 75 13.12 -14.51 -6.55
CA ILE A 75 12.33 -13.82 -7.57
C ILE A 75 12.84 -12.39 -7.57
N SER A 76 13.51 -12.01 -8.64
CA SER A 76 13.93 -10.65 -8.93
C SER A 76 12.67 -9.79 -9.10
N LEU A 77 12.15 -9.26 -8.01
CA LEU A 77 11.04 -8.31 -8.02
C LEU A 77 11.64 -6.95 -7.67
N ARG A 78 11.68 -6.07 -8.65
CA ARG A 78 12.33 -4.76 -8.57
C ARG A 78 11.36 -3.62 -8.80
N ASP A 79 10.08 -3.82 -8.51
CA ASP A 79 8.99 -3.06 -9.10
C ASP A 79 8.33 -2.09 -8.11
N PRO A 80 8.92 -0.91 -7.78
CA PRO A 80 8.18 0.09 -7.00
C PRO A 80 6.96 0.59 -7.79
N ILE A 81 5.92 0.95 -7.04
CA ILE A 81 4.74 1.61 -7.57
C ILE A 81 4.91 3.10 -7.35
N VAL A 82 4.64 3.86 -8.39
CA VAL A 82 4.56 5.32 -8.34
C VAL A 82 3.10 5.71 -8.51
N SER A 83 2.56 6.42 -7.54
CA SER A 83 1.20 6.97 -7.59
C SER A 83 1.25 8.49 -7.56
N VAL A 84 0.43 9.10 -8.40
CA VAL A 84 0.21 10.54 -8.47
C VAL A 84 -1.22 10.82 -8.05
N GLY A 85 -1.40 11.68 -7.07
CA GLY A 85 -2.72 12.06 -6.60
C GLY A 85 -2.66 13.05 -5.44
N ASN A 86 -3.71 13.83 -5.25
CA ASN A 86 -3.82 14.85 -4.21
C ASN A 86 -2.60 15.81 -4.15
N GLU A 87 -2.10 16.19 -5.34
CA GLU A 87 -0.90 17.03 -5.51
C GLU A 87 0.35 16.47 -4.79
N GLN A 88 0.47 15.14 -4.70
CA GLN A 88 1.58 14.43 -4.08
C GLN A 88 2.07 13.29 -4.98
N LEU A 89 3.33 12.90 -4.77
CA LEU A 89 3.91 11.70 -5.36
C LEU A 89 4.15 10.67 -4.26
N HIS A 90 3.67 9.46 -4.49
CA HIS A 90 3.89 8.33 -3.60
C HIS A 90 4.71 7.26 -4.32
N PHE A 91 5.80 6.83 -3.70
CA PHE A 91 6.61 5.71 -4.17
C PHE A 91 6.50 4.58 -3.15
N GLU A 92 5.96 3.43 -3.54
CA GLU A 92 5.68 2.32 -2.64
C GLU A 92 6.40 1.06 -3.08
N ALA A 93 6.97 0.32 -2.14
CA ALA A 93 7.64 -0.94 -2.43
C ALA A 93 7.60 -1.93 -1.27
N PHE A 94 7.76 -3.21 -1.59
CA PHE A 94 8.01 -4.27 -0.62
C PHE A 94 9.43 -4.81 -0.77
N SER A 95 9.97 -5.34 0.33
CA SER A 95 11.12 -6.22 0.26
C SER A 95 10.78 -7.50 -0.50
N SER A 96 11.78 -8.17 -1.07
CA SER A 96 11.57 -9.38 -1.87
C SER A 96 10.86 -10.52 -1.11
N CYS A 97 10.91 -10.54 0.22
CA CYS A 97 10.16 -11.47 1.09
C CYS A 97 8.83 -10.91 1.61
N ASN A 98 8.41 -9.72 1.18
CA ASN A 98 7.19 -9.03 1.63
C ASN A 98 7.11 -8.74 3.15
N SER A 99 8.22 -8.82 3.87
CA SER A 99 8.24 -8.58 5.33
C SER A 99 8.51 -7.13 5.71
N VAL A 100 8.87 -6.31 4.73
CA VAL A 100 9.02 -4.85 4.84
C VAL A 100 8.20 -4.20 3.75
N TYR A 101 7.50 -3.15 4.11
CA TYR A 101 6.88 -2.20 3.18
C TYR A 101 7.50 -0.83 3.42
N ALA A 102 7.84 -0.13 2.36
CA ALA A 102 8.33 1.23 2.41
C ALA A 102 7.51 2.13 1.49
N ARG A 103 7.23 3.34 1.94
CA ARG A 103 6.58 4.38 1.15
C ARG A 103 7.30 5.71 1.34
N ILE A 104 7.47 6.43 0.24
CA ILE A 104 7.96 7.80 0.22
C ILE A 104 6.82 8.67 -0.28
N ASP A 105 6.51 9.70 0.47
CA ASP A 105 5.52 10.71 0.12
C ASP A 105 6.27 12.02 -0.13
N ILE A 106 6.28 12.53 -1.37
CA ILE A 106 6.76 13.86 -1.71
C ILE A 106 5.55 14.76 -1.75
N LEU A 107 5.51 15.71 -0.81
CA LEU A 107 4.37 16.60 -0.60
C LEU A 107 4.36 17.72 -1.64
N LYS A 108 3.24 18.40 -1.78
CA LYS A 108 3.08 19.52 -2.72
C LYS A 108 4.18 20.57 -2.58
N GLU A 109 4.54 20.91 -1.35
CA GLU A 109 5.56 21.91 -1.03
C GLU A 109 6.97 21.48 -1.48
N GLY A 110 7.20 20.18 -1.69
CA GLY A 110 8.46 19.60 -2.17
C GLY A 110 8.56 19.51 -3.68
N ILE A 111 7.58 20.06 -4.42
CA ILE A 111 7.44 19.85 -5.86
C ILE A 111 7.31 21.21 -6.57
N ASP A 112 8.12 21.40 -7.61
CA ASP A 112 7.99 22.48 -8.58
C ASP A 112 7.62 21.86 -9.94
N GLY A 113 6.31 21.64 -10.15
CA GLY A 113 5.82 20.90 -11.30
C GLY A 113 4.32 20.94 -11.47
N GLU A 114 3.83 20.17 -12.44
CA GLU A 114 2.44 20.10 -12.81
C GLU A 114 1.84 18.72 -12.56
N PHE A 115 0.72 18.68 -11.85
CA PHE A 115 -0.15 17.52 -11.70
C PHE A 115 -1.24 17.59 -12.76
N ILE A 116 -1.20 16.64 -13.71
CA ILE A 116 -2.08 16.63 -14.87
C ILE A 116 -3.32 15.79 -14.59
N GLU A 117 -3.12 14.60 -14.02
CA GLU A 117 -4.17 13.68 -13.64
C GLU A 117 -3.68 12.71 -12.56
N SER A 118 -4.61 12.20 -11.75
CA SER A 118 -4.30 11.13 -10.80
C SER A 118 -4.15 9.80 -11.50
N GLY A 119 -3.09 9.09 -11.18
CA GLY A 119 -2.82 7.81 -11.76
C GLY A 119 -1.69 7.06 -11.09
N CYS A 120 -1.39 5.88 -11.57
CA CYS A 120 -0.25 5.12 -11.08
C CYS A 120 0.42 4.31 -12.18
N THR A 121 1.71 4.07 -11.99
CA THR A 121 2.49 3.14 -12.78
C THR A 121 3.40 2.33 -11.87
N ASN A 122 3.67 1.10 -12.24
CA ASN A 122 4.68 0.28 -11.57
C ASN A 122 5.87 0.14 -12.52
N VAL A 123 7.06 0.41 -12.01
CA VAL A 123 8.29 0.49 -12.78
C VAL A 123 9.38 -0.34 -12.13
N ASP A 124 10.30 -0.85 -12.90
CA ASP A 124 11.50 -1.53 -12.39
C ASP A 124 12.63 -0.50 -12.22
N PHE A 125 13.09 -0.25 -10.98
CA PHE A 125 14.27 0.58 -10.78
C PHE A 125 15.52 -0.18 -11.19
N ASN A 126 15.91 0.01 -12.44
CA ASN A 126 17.13 -0.60 -12.98
C ASN A 126 18.40 0.03 -12.37
N ASP A 127 19.56 -0.59 -12.64
CA ASP A 127 20.84 -0.13 -12.10
C ASP A 127 21.22 1.30 -12.56
N ALA A 128 20.75 1.74 -13.74
CA ALA A 128 21.00 3.09 -14.23
C ALA A 128 20.23 4.13 -13.41
N THR A 129 18.95 3.87 -13.14
CA THR A 129 18.10 4.73 -12.31
C THR A 129 18.58 4.77 -10.86
N ILE A 130 19.02 3.63 -10.30
CA ILE A 130 19.62 3.60 -8.96
C ILE A 130 20.92 4.41 -8.92
N ARG A 131 21.77 4.32 -9.96
CA ARG A 131 22.97 5.16 -10.06
C ARG A 131 22.63 6.63 -10.20
N ALA A 132 21.59 6.98 -10.99
CA ALA A 132 21.11 8.35 -11.11
C ALA A 132 20.72 8.94 -9.76
N PHE A 133 19.92 8.22 -8.95
CA PHE A 133 19.59 8.67 -7.60
C PHE A 133 20.79 8.81 -6.68
N ASN A 134 21.75 7.89 -6.76
CA ASN A 134 22.95 7.94 -5.93
C ASN A 134 23.89 9.10 -6.31
N SER A 135 23.87 9.57 -7.55
CA SER A 135 24.73 10.64 -8.05
C SER A 135 24.23 12.05 -7.70
N VAL A 136 22.95 12.21 -7.32
CA VAL A 136 22.39 13.53 -7.03
C VAL A 136 23.08 14.17 -5.82
N GLY A 137 23.75 15.30 -6.06
CA GLY A 137 24.39 16.15 -5.06
C GLY A 137 23.40 17.11 -4.40
N ARG A 138 23.88 17.86 -3.39
CA ARG A 138 23.00 18.75 -2.59
C ARG A 138 22.36 19.89 -3.37
N ASN A 139 23.02 20.36 -4.42
CA ASN A 139 22.58 21.52 -5.22
C ASN A 139 22.15 21.11 -6.63
N GLU A 140 22.05 19.81 -6.90
CA GLU A 140 21.68 19.29 -8.20
C GLU A 140 20.17 19.14 -8.32
N LYS A 141 19.66 19.22 -9.55
CA LYS A 141 18.25 19.07 -9.86
C LYS A 141 17.89 17.60 -10.05
N LEU A 142 16.68 17.26 -9.65
CA LEU A 142 16.05 15.96 -9.92
C LEU A 142 14.68 16.26 -10.55
N LEU A 143 14.52 15.94 -11.82
CA LEU A 143 13.25 15.99 -12.49
C LEU A 143 12.67 14.59 -12.58
N ILE A 144 11.39 14.46 -12.29
CA ILE A 144 10.62 13.24 -12.41
C ILE A 144 9.41 13.51 -13.31
N ALA A 145 9.19 12.61 -14.26
CA ALA A 145 7.94 12.55 -15.03
C ALA A 145 7.32 11.18 -14.85
N VAL A 146 6.02 11.13 -14.58
CA VAL A 146 5.26 9.90 -14.35
C VAL A 146 4.13 9.82 -15.36
N GLY A 147 4.16 8.79 -16.19
CA GLY A 147 3.14 8.51 -17.18
C GLY A 147 2.42 7.19 -16.95
N SER A 148 1.44 6.87 -17.77
CA SER A 148 0.68 5.63 -17.69
C SER A 148 1.48 4.39 -18.07
N GLY A 149 2.53 4.55 -18.87
CA GLY A 149 3.37 3.46 -19.40
C GLY A 149 4.83 3.51 -18.94
N GLU A 150 5.29 4.62 -18.37
CA GLU A 150 6.69 4.82 -18.03
C GLU A 150 6.89 5.87 -16.94
N MET A 151 8.07 5.89 -16.35
CA MET A 151 8.57 6.96 -15.50
C MET A 151 9.94 7.40 -16.00
N GLN A 152 10.16 8.70 -16.07
CA GLN A 152 11.45 9.27 -16.44
C GLN A 152 12.09 9.94 -15.23
N VAL A 153 13.39 9.76 -15.10
CA VAL A 153 14.23 10.38 -14.07
C VAL A 153 15.36 11.11 -14.76
N VAL A 154 15.45 12.41 -14.58
CA VAL A 154 16.47 13.25 -15.18
C VAL A 154 17.25 13.97 -14.08
N THR A 155 18.54 13.80 -14.09
CA THR A 155 19.52 14.52 -13.25
C THR A 155 20.41 15.39 -14.13
N GLU A 156 21.31 16.15 -13.56
CA GLU A 156 22.26 16.94 -14.36
C GLU A 156 23.19 16.08 -15.23
N HIS A 157 23.38 14.81 -14.89
CA HIS A 157 24.34 13.93 -15.53
C HIS A 157 23.72 12.82 -16.36
N THR A 158 22.49 12.44 -16.07
CA THR A 158 21.84 11.29 -16.70
C THR A 158 20.33 11.49 -16.86
N ALA A 159 19.80 10.88 -17.92
CA ALA A 159 18.36 10.69 -18.10
C ALA A 159 18.09 9.19 -18.24
N THR A 160 17.15 8.68 -17.44
CA THR A 160 16.74 7.28 -17.48
C THR A 160 15.23 7.17 -17.63
N THR A 161 14.78 6.12 -18.30
CA THR A 161 13.36 5.81 -18.48
C THR A 161 13.10 4.40 -17.99
N GLU A 162 12.17 4.28 -17.08
CA GLU A 162 11.69 3.00 -16.56
C GLU A 162 10.34 2.67 -17.17
N GLN A 163 10.27 1.53 -17.84
CA GLN A 163 9.02 1.06 -18.46
C GLN A 163 8.12 0.39 -17.44
N LYS A 164 6.82 0.49 -17.70
CA LYS A 164 5.81 -0.19 -16.89
C LYS A 164 5.97 -1.69 -16.93
N VAL A 165 5.92 -2.31 -15.78
CA VAL A 165 5.98 -3.77 -15.60
C VAL A 165 4.71 -4.32 -14.96
N SER A 166 4.50 -5.63 -15.02
CA SER A 166 3.32 -6.27 -14.41
C SER A 166 3.48 -6.41 -12.90
N LEU A 167 2.49 -5.98 -12.12
CA LEU A 167 2.53 -6.08 -10.67
C LEU A 167 2.34 -7.52 -10.21
N PRO A 168 3.23 -8.05 -9.34
CA PRO A 168 3.11 -9.40 -8.80
C PRO A 168 1.89 -9.57 -7.90
N ASP A 169 1.23 -10.73 -7.97
CA ASP A 169 0.02 -11.03 -7.17
C ASP A 169 0.21 -10.88 -5.66
N ARG A 170 1.40 -11.20 -5.15
CA ARG A 170 1.72 -11.04 -3.73
C ARG A 170 1.78 -9.57 -3.31
N TRP A 171 2.23 -8.67 -4.20
CA TRP A 171 2.24 -7.23 -3.94
C TRP A 171 0.84 -6.66 -3.93
N ILE A 172 -0.02 -7.11 -4.85
CA ILE A 172 -1.43 -6.72 -4.87
C ILE A 172 -2.09 -7.01 -3.53
N LYS A 173 -1.88 -8.22 -2.99
CA LYS A 173 -2.37 -8.59 -1.64
C LYS A 173 -1.75 -7.72 -0.55
N GLY A 174 -0.44 -7.51 -0.60
CA GLY A 174 0.31 -6.73 0.38
C GLY A 174 -0.16 -5.29 0.45
N LEU A 175 -0.37 -4.63 -0.69
CA LEU A 175 -0.77 -3.23 -0.77
C LEU A 175 -2.14 -2.94 -0.13
N GLY A 176 -3.09 -3.86 -0.29
CA GLY A 176 -4.38 -3.76 0.40
C GLY A 176 -4.24 -4.01 1.90
N ASN A 177 -3.49 -5.04 2.29
CA ASN A 177 -3.30 -5.41 3.70
C ASN A 177 -2.60 -4.31 4.49
N VAL A 178 -1.55 -3.71 3.93
CA VAL A 178 -0.78 -2.63 4.58
C VAL A 178 -1.68 -1.48 5.02
N GLN A 179 -2.65 -1.06 4.21
CA GLN A 179 -3.52 0.06 4.57
C GLN A 179 -4.39 -0.26 5.79
N VAL A 180 -4.86 -1.50 5.90
CA VAL A 180 -5.64 -1.96 7.05
C VAL A 180 -4.77 -2.00 8.32
N TYR A 181 -3.51 -2.46 8.20
CA TYR A 181 -2.58 -2.43 9.34
C TYR A 181 -2.26 -0.99 9.77
N LEU A 182 -1.96 -0.10 8.82
CA LEU A 182 -1.66 1.31 9.11
C LEU A 182 -2.82 2.01 9.81
N ALA A 183 -4.06 1.76 9.39
CA ALA A 183 -5.25 2.37 10.01
C ALA A 183 -5.48 1.92 11.47
N GLN A 184 -4.85 0.84 11.91
CA GLN A 184 -4.94 0.31 13.28
C GLN A 184 -3.72 0.62 14.14
N MET A 185 -2.80 1.44 13.64
CA MET A 185 -1.57 1.78 14.35
C MET A 185 -1.76 3.00 15.25
N SER A 186 -1.10 2.96 16.39
CA SER A 186 -1.03 4.08 17.33
C SER A 186 0.40 4.57 17.48
N LEU A 187 0.58 5.89 17.57
CA LEU A 187 1.87 6.50 17.87
C LEU A 187 2.34 6.10 19.27
N ILE A 188 3.55 5.57 19.37
CA ILE A 188 4.15 5.13 20.64
C ILE A 188 5.22 6.11 21.10
N PHE A 189 6.17 6.43 20.21
CA PHE A 189 7.27 7.31 20.52
C PHE A 189 7.56 8.25 19.36
N LYS A 190 7.86 9.50 19.68
CA LYS A 190 8.41 10.48 18.75
C LYS A 190 9.79 10.91 19.24
N LEU A 191 10.78 10.79 18.37
CA LEU A 191 12.19 11.05 18.65
C LEU A 191 12.68 12.18 17.74
N ASN A 192 13.49 13.06 18.29
CA ASN A 192 14.25 13.99 17.46
C ASN A 192 15.44 13.26 16.78
N ARG A 193 16.10 13.94 15.86
CA ARG A 193 17.24 13.42 15.08
C ARG A 193 18.32 12.78 15.97
N ILE A 194 18.73 13.47 17.04
CA ILE A 194 19.83 13.03 17.91
C ILE A 194 19.43 11.75 18.65
N GLN A 195 18.23 11.71 19.22
CA GLN A 195 17.69 10.55 19.91
C GLN A 195 17.59 9.34 18.98
N ALA A 196 17.12 9.56 17.74
CA ALA A 196 17.01 8.50 16.74
C ALA A 196 18.39 7.94 16.35
N ILE A 197 19.38 8.81 16.09
CA ILE A 197 20.76 8.38 15.79
C ILE A 197 21.35 7.58 16.96
N GLN A 198 21.14 8.04 18.20
CA GLN A 198 21.64 7.33 19.39
C GLN A 198 20.97 5.95 19.53
N LEU A 199 19.64 5.88 19.35
CA LEU A 199 18.89 4.64 19.40
C LEU A 199 19.38 3.62 18.38
N PHE A 200 19.57 4.03 17.14
CA PHE A 200 19.95 3.14 16.04
C PHE A 200 21.38 2.60 16.15
N ARG A 201 22.25 3.21 16.93
CA ARG A 201 23.56 2.64 17.25
C ARG A 201 23.46 1.29 17.98
N GLY A 202 22.33 1.03 18.66
CA GLY A 202 22.04 -0.23 19.33
C GLY A 202 21.40 -1.30 18.41
N LEU A 203 21.26 -1.04 17.11
CA LEU A 203 20.68 -2.02 16.17
C LEU A 203 21.63 -3.20 15.95
N PRO A 204 21.11 -4.45 15.99
CA PRO A 204 21.86 -5.60 15.55
C PRO A 204 22.12 -5.50 14.03
N LYS A 205 23.38 -5.70 13.63
CA LYS A 205 23.79 -5.63 12.21
C LYS A 205 23.47 -6.90 11.43
N THR A 206 23.18 -7.98 12.13
CA THR A 206 22.83 -9.29 11.55
C THR A 206 21.43 -9.75 12.00
N PRO A 207 20.79 -10.65 11.27
CA PRO A 207 19.52 -11.23 11.70
C PRO A 207 19.61 -11.86 13.09
N VAL A 208 18.66 -11.54 13.95
CA VAL A 208 18.57 -12.05 15.33
C VAL A 208 17.28 -12.84 15.50
N LYS A 209 17.32 -13.89 16.31
CA LYS A 209 16.16 -14.72 16.67
C LYS A 209 15.43 -14.19 17.92
N ALA A 210 16.14 -13.41 18.74
CA ALA A 210 15.58 -12.88 19.98
C ALA A 210 14.60 -11.74 19.68
N ASP A 211 13.54 -11.65 20.48
CA ASP A 211 12.66 -10.49 20.49
C ASP A 211 13.40 -9.26 21.02
N TYR A 212 13.15 -8.13 20.40
CA TYR A 212 13.64 -6.83 20.85
C TYR A 212 12.48 -5.92 21.21
N PHE A 213 12.73 -5.10 22.22
CA PHE A 213 11.78 -4.14 22.76
C PHE A 213 12.40 -2.75 22.75
N LEU A 214 11.64 -1.79 22.25
CA LEU A 214 11.97 -0.37 22.36
C LEU A 214 11.46 0.15 23.69
N LEU A 215 12.34 0.76 24.48
CA LEU A 215 11.98 1.35 25.77
C LEU A 215 12.45 2.80 25.83
N LYS A 216 11.70 3.60 26.61
CA LYS A 216 12.09 4.93 27.03
C LYS A 216 12.66 4.85 28.44
N SER A 217 13.86 5.42 28.65
CA SER A 217 14.52 5.54 29.95
C SER A 217 14.91 6.99 30.17
N GLY A 218 14.13 7.73 30.99
CA GLY A 218 14.29 9.17 31.11
C GLY A 218 14.12 9.91 29.82
N HIS A 219 15.16 10.56 29.34
CA HIS A 219 15.17 11.29 28.04
C HIS A 219 15.77 10.48 26.87
N THR A 220 16.21 9.26 27.14
CA THR A 220 16.85 8.38 26.15
C THR A 220 15.95 7.22 25.72
N TYR A 221 16.24 6.66 24.57
CA TYR A 221 15.59 5.47 24.05
C TYR A 221 16.62 4.39 23.80
N GLN A 222 16.24 3.14 24.01
CA GLN A 222 17.14 2.01 23.80
C GLN A 222 16.39 0.77 23.35
N PHE A 223 17.07 -0.09 22.60
CA PHE A 223 16.62 -1.44 22.30
C PHE A 223 17.13 -2.42 23.38
N SER A 224 16.27 -3.33 23.78
CA SER A 224 16.57 -4.34 24.80
C SER A 224 15.96 -5.69 24.41
N THR A 225 16.61 -6.77 24.78
CA THR A 225 16.03 -8.13 24.70
C THR A 225 15.14 -8.46 25.90
N LEU A 226 15.12 -7.59 26.91
CA LEU A 226 14.26 -7.75 28.09
C LEU A 226 13.01 -6.91 27.95
N GLN A 227 11.85 -7.56 28.05
CA GLN A 227 10.57 -6.87 28.12
C GLN A 227 10.42 -6.16 29.47
N LYS A 228 10.03 -4.89 29.43
CA LYS A 228 9.74 -4.07 30.62
C LYS A 228 8.36 -3.42 30.47
N PRO A 229 7.71 -3.00 31.58
CA PRO A 229 6.48 -2.22 31.48
C PRO A 229 6.65 -0.99 30.58
N GLY A 230 5.72 -0.77 29.66
CA GLY A 230 5.76 0.33 28.68
C GLY A 230 6.75 0.13 27.51
N SER A 231 7.40 -1.04 27.42
CA SER A 231 8.22 -1.38 26.25
C SER A 231 7.37 -1.87 25.08
N VAL A 232 7.84 -1.59 23.87
CA VAL A 232 7.17 -1.95 22.62
C VAL A 232 8.00 -2.98 21.86
N ARG A 233 7.42 -4.15 21.58
CA ARG A 233 8.08 -5.20 20.83
C ARG A 233 8.28 -4.79 19.36
N ILE A 234 9.47 -5.03 18.83
CA ILE A 234 9.81 -4.78 17.42
C ILE A 234 10.30 -6.07 16.79
N GLY A 235 9.44 -6.66 15.99
CA GLY A 235 9.78 -7.87 15.23
C GLY A 235 10.78 -7.59 14.12
N GLY A 236 11.85 -8.43 14.04
CA GLY A 236 12.84 -8.34 12.97
C GLY A 236 13.58 -6.99 12.91
N ILE A 237 13.97 -6.48 14.06
CA ILE A 237 14.58 -5.18 14.29
C ILE A 237 15.79 -4.87 13.39
N HIS A 238 16.59 -5.89 13.00
CA HIS A 238 17.75 -5.73 12.10
C HIS A 238 17.39 -5.13 10.74
N ARG A 239 16.12 -5.22 10.33
CA ARG A 239 15.62 -4.63 9.06
C ARG A 239 15.64 -3.10 9.09
N LEU A 240 15.60 -2.48 10.27
CA LEU A 240 15.73 -1.03 10.45
C LEU A 240 17.10 -0.48 9.99
N ASN A 241 18.11 -1.33 9.84
CA ASN A 241 19.41 -0.90 9.27
C ASN A 241 19.25 -0.31 7.84
N LEU A 242 18.20 -0.64 7.09
CA LEU A 242 17.94 -0.08 5.76
C LEU A 242 17.75 1.43 5.78
N ILE A 243 17.16 1.97 6.86
CA ILE A 243 16.85 3.41 6.99
C ILE A 243 17.86 4.18 7.86
N GLU A 244 18.87 3.51 8.41
CA GLU A 244 19.85 4.12 9.33
C GLU A 244 20.55 5.34 8.71
N ASN A 245 20.90 5.27 7.43
CA ASN A 245 21.61 6.34 6.73
C ASN A 245 20.75 7.60 6.46
N LEU A 246 19.44 7.51 6.61
CA LEU A 246 18.51 8.64 6.45
C LEU A 246 18.36 9.46 7.73
N LEU A 247 18.66 8.89 8.90
CA LEU A 247 18.44 9.53 10.21
C LEU A 247 19.16 10.85 10.36
N MET A 248 20.35 10.98 9.77
CA MET A 248 21.12 12.22 9.82
C MET A 248 20.45 13.41 9.13
N PHE A 249 19.46 13.15 8.28
CA PHE A 249 18.72 14.15 7.54
C PHE A 249 17.30 14.37 8.07
N ALA A 250 16.74 13.38 8.79
CA ALA A 250 15.38 13.46 9.32
C ALA A 250 15.27 14.53 10.43
N ASP A 251 14.18 15.27 10.44
CA ASP A 251 13.86 16.21 11.52
C ASP A 251 13.28 15.44 12.71
N ASP A 252 12.33 14.54 12.45
CA ASP A 252 11.68 13.70 13.44
C ASP A 252 11.62 12.23 12.97
N VAL A 253 11.65 11.31 13.93
CA VAL A 253 11.44 9.87 13.73
C VAL A 253 10.35 9.40 14.69
N SER A 254 9.28 8.82 14.16
CA SER A 254 8.16 8.35 14.97
C SER A 254 7.98 6.85 14.84
N PHE A 255 7.68 6.19 15.97
CA PHE A 255 7.39 4.76 16.05
C PHE A 255 5.90 4.55 16.33
N TYR A 256 5.29 3.67 15.54
CA TYR A 256 3.90 3.26 15.67
C TYR A 256 3.82 1.74 15.81
N GLN A 257 2.80 1.25 16.49
CA GLN A 257 2.56 -0.17 16.63
C GLN A 257 1.10 -0.51 16.43
N SER A 258 0.83 -1.65 15.79
CA SER A 258 -0.49 -2.24 15.68
C SER A 258 -0.98 -2.75 17.04
N GLN A 259 -2.31 -2.78 17.24
CA GLN A 259 -2.91 -3.24 18.49
C GLN A 259 -2.53 -4.68 18.86
N ASP A 260 -2.36 -5.54 17.87
CA ASP A 260 -1.95 -6.95 18.03
C ASP A 260 -0.43 -7.12 18.19
N GLN A 261 0.35 -6.03 18.17
CA GLN A 261 1.81 -6.00 18.25
C GLN A 261 2.55 -6.81 17.17
N GLN A 262 1.87 -7.14 16.07
CA GLN A 262 2.46 -7.92 14.98
C GLN A 262 3.12 -7.06 13.89
N SER A 263 2.98 -5.75 13.97
CA SER A 263 3.55 -4.82 12.99
C SER A 263 4.02 -3.55 13.67
N THR A 264 5.18 -3.05 13.24
CA THR A 264 5.76 -1.79 13.70
C THR A 264 6.01 -0.89 12.50
N ALA A 265 5.54 0.35 12.56
CA ALA A 265 5.88 1.37 11.57
C ALA A 265 6.86 2.37 12.15
N VAL A 266 7.79 2.82 11.30
CA VAL A 266 8.70 3.92 11.58
C VAL A 266 8.53 4.96 10.48
N THR A 267 8.26 6.21 10.86
CA THR A 267 8.19 7.33 9.93
C THR A 267 9.37 8.27 10.14
N LEU A 268 9.94 8.75 9.04
CA LEU A 268 10.98 9.78 9.01
C LEU A 268 10.40 11.01 8.32
N ASP A 269 10.49 12.16 8.96
CA ASP A 269 10.04 13.45 8.44
C ASP A 269 11.22 14.28 7.97
N PHE A 270 11.12 14.86 6.76
CA PHE A 270 12.10 15.73 6.14
C PHE A 270 11.46 17.05 5.68
N LYS A 271 10.39 17.49 6.33
CA LYS A 271 9.50 18.61 6.01
C LYS A 271 8.56 18.34 4.83
N ASP A 272 9.10 18.43 3.62
CA ASP A 272 8.40 18.26 2.33
C ASP A 272 8.45 16.83 1.78
N ILE A 273 9.20 15.96 2.43
CA ILE A 273 9.31 14.53 2.11
C ILE A 273 9.10 13.72 3.38
N ARG A 274 8.34 12.64 3.27
CA ARG A 274 8.11 11.68 4.36
C ARG A 274 8.47 10.29 3.90
N MET A 275 9.05 9.51 4.78
CA MET A 275 9.28 8.10 4.54
C MET A 275 8.61 7.26 5.61
N LEU A 276 7.75 6.36 5.19
CA LEU A 276 7.15 5.32 6.01
C LEU A 276 7.89 4.00 5.79
N PHE A 277 8.24 3.33 6.87
CA PHE A 277 8.90 2.03 6.86
C PHE A 277 8.16 1.09 7.80
N LEU A 278 7.48 0.09 7.26
CA LEU A 278 6.61 -0.81 8.02
C LEU A 278 7.20 -2.21 8.05
N LEU A 279 7.33 -2.76 9.24
CA LEU A 279 7.84 -4.10 9.52
C LEU A 279 6.71 -5.04 9.93
N SER A 280 6.60 -6.22 9.30
CA SER A 280 5.81 -7.31 9.84
C SER A 280 6.64 -8.14 10.83
N ASP A 281 6.02 -8.72 11.83
CA ASP A 281 6.70 -9.65 12.73
C ASP A 281 7.17 -10.92 12.00
N GLY A 282 6.30 -11.48 11.17
CA GLY A 282 6.60 -12.67 10.38
C GLY A 282 7.49 -12.37 9.16
N LEU A 283 8.58 -13.15 9.02
CA LEU A 283 9.45 -13.09 7.83
C LEU A 283 8.86 -13.86 6.63
N TYR A 284 8.07 -14.88 6.89
CA TYR A 284 7.47 -15.71 5.86
C TYR A 284 6.12 -15.14 5.44
N ARG A 285 5.96 -14.90 4.13
CA ARG A 285 4.78 -14.26 3.51
C ARG A 285 4.53 -12.79 3.93
N GLY A 286 5.09 -12.30 5.03
CA GLY A 286 4.99 -10.90 5.47
C GLY A 286 3.58 -10.32 5.29
N PHE A 287 3.49 -9.17 4.63
CA PHE A 287 2.21 -8.46 4.39
C PHE A 287 1.32 -9.11 3.31
N SER A 288 1.81 -10.05 2.51
CA SER A 288 0.95 -10.74 1.53
C SER A 288 -0.03 -11.71 2.18
N GLY A 289 0.26 -12.18 3.39
CA GLY A 289 -0.61 -12.99 4.22
C GLY A 289 -1.36 -14.12 3.51
N GLU A 290 -2.45 -14.60 4.10
CA GLU A 290 -3.34 -15.60 3.51
C GLU A 290 -4.55 -14.99 2.78
N GLY A 291 -4.56 -13.68 2.57
CA GLY A 291 -5.64 -12.95 1.91
C GLY A 291 -6.86 -12.70 2.81
N LYS A 292 -6.68 -12.66 4.14
CA LYS A 292 -7.76 -12.38 5.11
C LYS A 292 -8.50 -11.08 4.76
N ASN A 293 -7.77 -10.02 4.43
CA ASN A 293 -8.39 -8.72 4.11
C ASN A 293 -9.14 -8.72 2.76
N LEU A 294 -8.76 -9.60 1.82
CA LEU A 294 -9.52 -9.77 0.58
C LEU A 294 -10.92 -10.39 0.83
N GLU A 295 -11.13 -11.01 2.00
CA GLU A 295 -12.42 -11.56 2.37
C GLU A 295 -13.48 -10.47 2.61
N ASN A 296 -13.05 -9.24 2.91
CA ASN A 296 -13.94 -8.08 2.98
C ASN A 296 -14.61 -7.79 1.63
N LEU A 297 -13.98 -8.19 0.50
CA LEU A 297 -14.59 -8.11 -0.83
C LEU A 297 -15.73 -9.14 -1.06
N ALA A 298 -15.89 -10.11 -0.15
CA ALA A 298 -16.99 -11.06 -0.15
C ALA A 298 -18.24 -10.51 0.56
N THR A 299 -18.12 -9.33 1.20
CA THR A 299 -19.20 -8.69 1.94
C THR A 299 -19.79 -7.54 1.14
N GLU A 300 -21.01 -7.25 1.35
CA GLU A 300 -22.03 -6.27 0.99
C GLU A 300 -21.69 -4.97 0.24
N VAL A 301 -20.45 -4.73 -0.18
CA VAL A 301 -20.13 -3.56 -0.99
C VAL A 301 -20.34 -3.92 -2.46
N SER A 302 -21.39 -3.40 -3.06
CA SER A 302 -21.71 -3.66 -4.46
C SER A 302 -20.66 -3.04 -5.40
N GLU A 303 -20.46 -3.68 -6.56
CA GLU A 303 -19.57 -3.14 -7.61
C GLU A 303 -20.05 -1.76 -8.10
N GLU A 304 -21.36 -1.53 -8.07
CA GLU A 304 -21.99 -0.25 -8.43
C GLU A 304 -21.59 0.86 -7.46
N LEU A 305 -21.63 0.59 -6.14
CA LEU A 305 -21.22 1.56 -5.12
C LEU A 305 -19.72 1.88 -5.25
N ILE A 306 -18.87 0.87 -5.46
CA ILE A 306 -17.43 1.08 -5.69
C ILE A 306 -17.22 1.95 -6.93
N THR A 307 -17.94 1.68 -8.02
CA THR A 307 -17.84 2.45 -9.26
C THR A 307 -18.31 3.90 -9.05
N HIS A 308 -19.40 4.09 -8.33
CA HIS A 308 -19.92 5.42 -8.01
C HIS A 308 -18.94 6.23 -7.17
N ILE A 309 -18.39 5.64 -6.11
CA ILE A 309 -17.39 6.29 -5.24
C ILE A 309 -16.11 6.60 -6.03
N ASN A 310 -15.65 5.66 -6.87
CA ASN A 310 -14.48 5.91 -7.73
C ASN A 310 -14.71 7.08 -8.69
N HIS A 311 -15.94 7.26 -9.17
CA HIS A 311 -16.30 8.43 -9.99
C HIS A 311 -16.29 9.73 -9.16
N GLN A 312 -16.76 9.72 -7.91
CA GLN A 312 -16.69 10.88 -7.02
C GLN A 312 -15.24 11.32 -6.76
N PHE A 313 -14.30 10.37 -6.63
CA PHE A 313 -12.88 10.67 -6.46
C PHE A 313 -12.21 11.33 -7.68
N LYS A 314 -12.78 11.26 -8.86
CA LYS A 314 -12.26 12.01 -10.02
C LYS A 314 -12.39 13.52 -9.85
N THR A 315 -13.34 13.96 -9.03
CA THR A 315 -13.59 15.39 -8.77
C THR A 315 -13.04 15.85 -7.43
N ASN A 316 -12.91 14.94 -6.47
CA ASN A 316 -12.39 15.23 -5.14
C ASN A 316 -11.63 14.02 -4.58
N GLU A 317 -10.31 14.13 -4.52
CA GLU A 317 -9.42 13.05 -4.07
C GLU A 317 -9.35 12.88 -2.55
N ILE A 318 -10.00 13.75 -1.79
CA ILE A 318 -10.05 13.67 -0.32
C ILE A 318 -11.13 12.68 0.08
N PHE A 319 -10.74 11.63 0.77
CA PHE A 319 -11.68 10.66 1.32
C PHE A 319 -12.27 11.18 2.63
N GLN A 320 -13.55 11.56 2.58
CA GLN A 320 -14.31 12.02 3.75
C GLN A 320 -15.40 10.99 4.09
N PRO A 321 -15.18 10.10 5.09
CA PRO A 321 -16.11 9.03 5.44
C PRO A 321 -17.53 9.54 5.71
N THR A 322 -17.67 10.64 6.46
CA THR A 322 -18.95 11.23 6.80
C THR A 322 -19.72 11.70 5.57
N LEU A 323 -19.03 12.39 4.64
CA LEU A 323 -19.64 12.86 3.41
C LEU A 323 -20.11 11.70 2.54
N ILE A 324 -19.28 10.68 2.37
CA ILE A 324 -19.60 9.48 1.60
C ILE A 324 -20.78 8.73 2.23
N SER A 325 -20.81 8.61 3.57
CA SER A 325 -21.90 7.99 4.31
C SER A 325 -23.23 8.70 4.05
N ILE A 326 -23.25 10.04 4.15
CA ILE A 326 -24.47 10.85 3.94
C ILE A 326 -24.90 10.80 2.47
N THR A 327 -23.97 10.99 1.53
CA THR A 327 -24.30 11.04 0.08
C THR A 327 -24.84 9.72 -0.46
N ASN A 328 -24.43 8.59 0.13
CA ASN A 328 -24.83 7.25 -0.31
C ASN A 328 -25.78 6.54 0.67
N ASP A 329 -26.31 7.25 1.67
CA ASP A 329 -27.21 6.70 2.70
C ASP A 329 -26.65 5.42 3.37
N LEU A 330 -25.39 5.47 3.79
CA LEU A 330 -24.67 4.32 4.36
C LEU A 330 -24.64 4.42 5.90
N GLN A 331 -24.87 3.29 6.57
CA GLN A 331 -24.68 3.19 8.02
C GLN A 331 -23.17 3.20 8.37
N PHE A 332 -22.79 3.70 9.55
CA PHE A 332 -21.39 3.74 10.00
C PHE A 332 -20.70 2.37 9.97
N LYS A 333 -21.39 1.29 10.34
CA LYS A 333 -20.83 -0.08 10.26
C LYS A 333 -20.50 -0.48 8.81
N THR A 334 -21.31 -0.05 7.86
CA THR A 334 -21.08 -0.26 6.43
C THR A 334 -19.87 0.55 5.96
N MET A 335 -19.62 1.72 6.55
CA MET A 335 -18.48 2.57 6.21
C MET A 335 -17.13 1.91 6.52
N ASP A 336 -16.99 1.24 7.68
CA ASP A 336 -15.74 0.50 8.01
C ASP A 336 -15.48 -0.63 7.01
N THR A 337 -16.54 -1.36 6.64
CA THR A 337 -16.45 -2.41 5.61
C THR A 337 -16.09 -1.83 4.24
N LEU A 338 -16.66 -0.68 3.89
CA LEU A 338 -16.37 0.03 2.65
C LEU A 338 -14.91 0.50 2.60
N GLN A 339 -14.39 1.11 3.67
CA GLN A 339 -12.98 1.53 3.77
C GLN A 339 -12.03 0.35 3.58
N ALA A 340 -12.29 -0.78 4.27
CA ALA A 340 -11.50 -1.99 4.11
C ALA A 340 -11.58 -2.56 2.69
N SER A 341 -12.75 -2.51 2.05
CA SER A 341 -12.94 -2.95 0.68
C SER A 341 -12.22 -2.05 -0.31
N LEU A 342 -12.37 -0.72 -0.20
CA LEU A 342 -11.68 0.27 -1.05
C LEU A 342 -10.15 0.19 -0.89
N SER A 343 -9.65 -0.02 0.33
CA SER A 343 -8.22 -0.26 0.58
C SER A 343 -7.74 -1.54 -0.10
N SER A 344 -8.52 -2.62 -0.01
CA SER A 344 -8.19 -3.92 -0.61
C SER A 344 -8.13 -3.88 -2.14
N ILE A 345 -8.96 -3.05 -2.77
CA ILE A 345 -8.94 -2.85 -4.24
C ILE A 345 -7.96 -1.76 -4.69
N GLY A 346 -7.21 -1.16 -3.77
CA GLY A 346 -6.18 -0.19 -4.07
C GLY A 346 -6.68 1.23 -4.34
N LEU A 347 -7.89 1.58 -3.94
CA LEU A 347 -8.43 2.93 -4.09
C LEU A 347 -8.14 3.84 -2.89
N LEU A 348 -7.82 3.28 -1.72
CA LEU A 348 -7.42 4.05 -0.55
C LEU A 348 -6.01 3.73 -0.10
N GLY A 349 -5.25 4.76 0.22
CA GLY A 349 -4.06 4.74 1.03
C GLY A 349 -4.34 5.30 2.42
N TYR A 350 -3.49 5.00 3.39
CA TYR A 350 -3.61 5.54 4.75
C TYR A 350 -2.36 6.34 5.11
N ASP A 351 -2.57 7.55 5.61
CA ASP A 351 -1.49 8.43 6.09
C ASP A 351 -1.48 8.47 7.61
N LEU A 352 -0.38 8.00 8.21
CA LEU A 352 -0.17 8.01 9.67
C LEU A 352 0.02 9.42 10.24
N TYR A 353 0.46 10.40 9.44
CA TYR A 353 0.64 11.78 9.90
C TYR A 353 -0.69 12.49 10.11
N THR A 354 -1.59 12.36 9.13
CA THR A 354 -2.91 12.99 9.17
C THR A 354 -3.94 12.10 9.84
N ASN A 355 -3.58 10.83 10.09
CA ASN A 355 -4.47 9.80 10.62
C ASN A 355 -5.74 9.67 9.79
N SER A 356 -5.60 9.67 8.47
CA SER A 356 -6.71 9.70 7.52
C SER A 356 -6.43 8.89 6.26
N TYR A 357 -7.50 8.51 5.57
CA TYR A 357 -7.41 7.91 4.26
C TYR A 357 -7.29 8.98 3.18
N PHE A 358 -6.54 8.64 2.13
CA PHE A 358 -6.48 9.42 0.89
C PHE A 358 -6.78 8.52 -0.30
N TYR A 359 -7.31 9.12 -1.37
CA TYR A 359 -7.56 8.42 -2.62
C TYR A 359 -6.26 8.15 -3.37
N ARG A 360 -6.14 6.91 -3.89
CA ARG A 360 -5.11 6.52 -4.85
C ARG A 360 -5.69 5.54 -5.86
N LYS A 361 -5.23 5.57 -7.10
CA LYS A 361 -5.76 4.72 -8.16
C LYS A 361 -4.74 3.66 -8.53
N LEU A 362 -4.69 2.56 -7.77
CA LEU A 362 -3.87 1.41 -8.16
C LEU A 362 -4.55 0.59 -9.27
N PRO A 363 -3.77 -0.06 -10.18
CA PRO A 363 -4.31 -0.72 -11.37
C PRO A 363 -4.92 -2.10 -11.07
N PHE A 364 -5.72 -2.23 -9.99
CA PHE A 364 -6.28 -3.52 -9.59
C PHE A 364 -7.65 -3.74 -10.24
N LYS A 365 -7.79 -4.89 -10.92
CA LYS A 365 -9.10 -5.35 -11.38
C LYS A 365 -9.74 -6.21 -10.29
N LEU A 366 -10.99 -5.93 -9.95
CA LEU A 366 -11.73 -6.64 -8.89
C LEU A 366 -11.80 -8.17 -9.18
N SER A 367 -11.98 -8.55 -10.44
CA SER A 367 -11.96 -9.96 -10.85
C SER A 367 -10.63 -10.66 -10.53
N ARG A 368 -9.50 -9.97 -10.76
CA ARG A 368 -8.17 -10.49 -10.41
C ARG A 368 -8.02 -10.63 -8.89
N LEU A 369 -8.47 -9.64 -8.11
CA LEU A 369 -8.41 -9.68 -6.65
C LEU A 369 -9.21 -10.87 -6.09
N LYS A 370 -10.42 -11.08 -6.55
CA LYS A 370 -11.26 -12.24 -6.17
C LYS A 370 -10.56 -13.57 -6.49
N SER A 371 -9.78 -13.63 -7.58
CA SER A 371 -9.01 -14.82 -7.96
C SER A 371 -7.76 -15.08 -7.11
N LEU A 372 -7.26 -14.07 -6.39
CA LEU A 372 -6.05 -14.20 -5.56
C LEU A 372 -6.26 -14.94 -4.24
N ASN A 373 -7.51 -15.10 -3.79
CA ASN A 373 -7.82 -15.85 -2.57
C ASN A 373 -8.40 -17.24 -2.93
N PRO A 374 -7.63 -18.34 -2.74
CA PRO A 374 -8.10 -19.69 -3.08
C PRO A 374 -9.38 -20.09 -2.35
N ARG A 375 -9.60 -19.57 -1.13
CA ARG A 375 -10.83 -19.85 -0.36
C ARG A 375 -12.03 -19.19 -0.98
N MET A 376 -11.89 -17.94 -1.49
CA MET A 376 -12.95 -17.25 -2.24
C MET A 376 -13.27 -17.96 -3.55
N GLN A 377 -12.25 -18.39 -4.30
CA GLN A 377 -12.46 -19.18 -5.51
C GLN A 377 -13.23 -20.47 -5.24
N ASN A 378 -12.83 -21.20 -4.18
CA ASN A 378 -13.53 -22.42 -3.79
C ASN A 378 -14.95 -22.13 -3.30
N ALA A 379 -15.19 -21.01 -2.61
CA ALA A 379 -16.51 -20.57 -2.21
C ALA A 379 -17.41 -20.28 -3.44
N LEU A 380 -16.90 -19.58 -4.44
CA LEU A 380 -17.61 -19.34 -5.69
C LEU A 380 -17.97 -20.66 -6.42
N LYS A 381 -17.07 -21.63 -6.43
CA LYS A 381 -17.36 -22.95 -7.00
C LYS A 381 -18.53 -23.64 -6.29
N LEU A 382 -18.56 -23.62 -4.94
CA LEU A 382 -19.66 -24.20 -4.15
C LEU A 382 -21.00 -23.50 -4.44
N ILE A 383 -20.99 -22.18 -4.61
CA ILE A 383 -22.22 -21.43 -4.98
C ILE A 383 -22.68 -21.83 -6.38
N ASN A 384 -21.79 -21.88 -7.36
CA ASN A 384 -22.11 -22.19 -8.76
C ASN A 384 -22.55 -23.66 -8.93
N GLN A 385 -22.14 -24.55 -8.05
CA GLN A 385 -22.56 -25.97 -8.00
C GLN A 385 -23.89 -26.18 -7.27
N GLY A 386 -24.43 -25.11 -6.64
CA GLY A 386 -25.66 -25.22 -5.84
C GLY A 386 -25.46 -25.86 -4.46
N ASP A 387 -24.21 -26.04 -4.03
CA ASP A 387 -23.83 -26.73 -2.79
C ASP A 387 -24.08 -25.91 -1.49
N VAL A 388 -24.76 -24.79 -1.56
CA VAL A 388 -25.09 -23.91 -0.42
C VAL A 388 -26.60 -23.86 -0.24
N GLU A 389 -27.10 -24.38 0.86
CA GLU A 389 -28.53 -24.38 1.23
C GLU A 389 -28.73 -23.55 2.51
N ILE A 390 -29.61 -22.56 2.47
CA ILE A 390 -29.97 -21.74 3.63
C ILE A 390 -31.19 -22.39 4.28
N LEU A 391 -31.03 -22.85 5.53
CA LEU A 391 -32.09 -23.54 6.28
C LEU A 391 -32.91 -22.57 7.15
N VAL A 392 -32.22 -21.58 7.77
CA VAL A 392 -32.85 -20.58 8.63
C VAL A 392 -32.20 -19.23 8.34
N GLN A 393 -33.02 -18.21 8.13
CA GLN A 393 -32.58 -16.83 7.99
C GLN A 393 -33.60 -15.93 8.68
N ASP A 394 -33.25 -15.45 9.88
CA ASP A 394 -34.01 -14.46 10.62
C ASP A 394 -33.07 -13.27 11.01
N GLN A 395 -33.61 -12.31 11.80
CA GLN A 395 -32.87 -11.08 12.14
C GLN A 395 -31.56 -11.34 12.89
N ASP A 396 -31.48 -12.38 13.72
CA ASP A 396 -30.34 -12.64 14.61
C ASP A 396 -29.61 -13.94 14.28
N THR A 397 -30.25 -14.85 13.55
CA THR A 397 -29.75 -16.22 13.35
C THR A 397 -29.77 -16.61 11.88
N LEU A 398 -28.67 -17.13 11.43
CA LEU A 398 -28.48 -17.69 10.10
C LEU A 398 -27.94 -19.11 10.23
N LYS A 399 -28.63 -20.08 9.63
CA LYS A 399 -28.17 -21.47 9.56
C LYS A 399 -28.18 -21.94 8.12
N ALA A 400 -27.07 -22.49 7.68
CA ALA A 400 -26.95 -23.04 6.35
C ALA A 400 -26.17 -24.36 6.35
N GLU A 401 -26.45 -25.20 5.37
CA GLU A 401 -25.65 -26.37 5.03
C GLU A 401 -24.87 -26.13 3.75
N VAL A 402 -23.58 -26.48 3.79
CA VAL A 402 -22.68 -26.32 2.67
C VAL A 402 -21.97 -27.61 2.39
N LYS A 403 -22.21 -28.19 1.21
CA LYS A 403 -21.56 -29.42 0.78
C LYS A 403 -20.12 -29.13 0.35
N GLY A 404 -19.16 -29.67 1.08
CA GLY A 404 -17.75 -29.49 0.77
C GLY A 404 -17.29 -30.30 -0.45
N SER A 405 -16.10 -29.98 -0.98
CA SER A 405 -15.52 -30.65 -2.16
C SER A 405 -15.30 -32.14 -2.00
N SER A 406 -15.29 -32.69 -0.78
CA SER A 406 -15.24 -34.12 -0.47
C SER A 406 -16.61 -34.79 -0.36
N GLY A 407 -17.71 -34.06 -0.63
CA GLY A 407 -19.07 -34.54 -0.47
C GLY A 407 -19.62 -34.43 0.97
N VAL A 408 -18.79 -34.07 1.94
CA VAL A 408 -19.20 -33.89 3.34
C VAL A 408 -19.96 -32.59 3.47
N VAL A 409 -21.13 -32.64 4.13
CA VAL A 409 -21.94 -31.46 4.43
C VAL A 409 -21.43 -30.82 5.73
N HIS A 410 -21.21 -29.52 5.68
CA HIS A 410 -20.79 -28.70 6.82
C HIS A 410 -21.90 -27.73 7.20
N THR A 411 -22.21 -27.66 8.50
CA THR A 411 -23.15 -26.68 9.01
C THR A 411 -22.43 -25.35 9.28
N VAL A 412 -22.99 -24.26 8.75
CA VAL A 412 -22.56 -22.89 9.02
C VAL A 412 -23.64 -22.22 9.87
N LEU A 413 -23.23 -21.66 11.01
CA LEU A 413 -24.08 -20.90 11.92
C LEU A 413 -23.59 -19.46 11.97
N GLY A 414 -24.49 -18.50 11.78
CA GLY A 414 -24.27 -17.07 11.98
C GLY A 414 -25.17 -16.57 13.10
N LYS A 415 -24.63 -15.86 14.08
CA LYS A 415 -25.39 -15.20 15.12
C LYS A 415 -24.80 -13.82 15.38
N GLN A 416 -25.61 -12.77 15.24
CA GLN A 416 -25.19 -11.37 15.46
C GLN A 416 -23.89 -11.01 14.72
N GLY A 417 -23.73 -11.50 13.47
CA GLY A 417 -22.55 -11.23 12.64
C GLY A 417 -21.31 -12.12 12.92
N VAL A 418 -21.36 -12.98 13.94
CA VAL A 418 -20.32 -13.97 14.24
C VAL A 418 -20.67 -15.28 13.57
N PHE A 419 -19.74 -15.84 12.79
CA PHE A 419 -19.93 -17.07 12.03
C PHE A 419 -19.08 -18.22 12.57
N GLN A 420 -19.66 -19.40 12.58
CA GLN A 420 -19.03 -20.67 12.96
C GLN A 420 -19.27 -21.72 11.87
N CYS A 421 -18.39 -22.70 11.75
CA CYS A 421 -18.50 -23.80 10.79
C CYS A 421 -17.95 -25.09 11.37
N THR A 422 -18.54 -26.21 11.00
CA THR A 422 -18.09 -27.55 11.42
C THR A 422 -16.88 -28.10 10.65
N CYS A 423 -16.27 -27.33 9.75
CA CYS A 423 -15.14 -27.80 8.92
C CYS A 423 -13.81 -27.73 9.67
N ASN A 424 -12.85 -28.58 9.24
CA ASN A 424 -11.52 -28.65 9.83
C ASN A 424 -10.76 -27.31 9.84
N TRP A 425 -10.94 -26.47 8.80
CA TRP A 425 -10.33 -25.13 8.77
C TRP A 425 -10.81 -24.27 9.93
N PHE A 426 -12.11 -24.21 10.15
CA PHE A 426 -12.69 -23.45 11.25
C PHE A 426 -12.27 -24.02 12.61
N THR A 427 -12.33 -25.33 12.77
CA THR A 427 -11.92 -26.01 14.02
C THR A 427 -10.46 -25.70 14.37
N ALA A 428 -9.57 -25.64 13.37
CA ALA A 428 -8.15 -25.39 13.58
C ALA A 428 -7.80 -23.91 13.79
N HIS A 429 -8.58 -22.97 13.22
CA HIS A 429 -8.17 -21.57 13.14
C HIS A 429 -9.18 -20.55 13.69
N GLN A 430 -10.41 -20.93 13.98
CA GLN A 430 -11.48 -20.12 14.58
C GLN A 430 -11.58 -18.68 14.02
N ASN A 431 -11.44 -18.55 12.70
CA ASN A 431 -11.38 -17.27 11.95
C ASN A 431 -10.12 -16.40 12.16
N GLU A 432 -9.15 -16.80 12.99
CA GLU A 432 -7.90 -16.03 13.20
C GLU A 432 -7.11 -15.88 11.90
N ARG A 433 -7.08 -16.94 11.07
CA ARG A 433 -6.43 -16.94 9.75
C ARG A 433 -7.40 -16.63 8.60
N GLY A 434 -8.56 -16.07 8.90
CA GLY A 434 -9.63 -15.74 7.97
C GLY A 434 -10.71 -16.83 7.85
N LEU A 435 -11.81 -16.47 7.20
CA LEU A 435 -13.01 -17.31 7.10
C LEU A 435 -12.73 -18.58 6.27
N CYS A 436 -13.39 -19.67 6.60
CA CYS A 436 -13.34 -20.87 5.76
C CYS A 436 -14.16 -20.68 4.47
N LYS A 437 -13.92 -21.48 3.44
CA LYS A 437 -14.64 -21.42 2.16
C LYS A 437 -16.17 -21.57 2.30
N HIS A 438 -16.65 -22.30 3.33
CA HIS A 438 -18.07 -22.53 3.53
C HIS A 438 -18.77 -21.27 4.09
N ILE A 439 -18.14 -20.60 5.06
CA ILE A 439 -18.65 -19.29 5.55
C ILE A 439 -18.60 -18.25 4.43
N LEU A 440 -17.51 -18.18 3.68
CA LEU A 440 -17.38 -17.28 2.51
C LEU A 440 -18.47 -17.56 1.47
N ALA A 441 -18.75 -18.83 1.16
CA ALA A 441 -19.79 -19.21 0.20
C ALA A 441 -21.17 -18.73 0.66
N LEU A 442 -21.50 -18.90 1.94
CA LEU A 442 -22.75 -18.40 2.49
C LEU A 442 -22.84 -16.87 2.42
N LYS A 443 -21.81 -16.15 2.88
CA LYS A 443 -21.78 -14.68 2.83
C LYS A 443 -21.91 -14.14 1.39
N MET A 444 -21.19 -14.71 0.46
CA MET A 444 -21.25 -14.33 -0.96
C MET A 444 -22.62 -14.68 -1.62
N LYS A 445 -23.30 -15.74 -1.14
CA LYS A 445 -24.65 -16.07 -1.62
C LYS A 445 -25.70 -15.08 -1.11
N LEU A 446 -25.54 -14.59 0.12
CA LEU A 446 -26.44 -13.58 0.73
C LEU A 446 -26.25 -12.18 0.13
N ALA A 447 -25.06 -11.88 -0.42
CA ALA A 447 -24.74 -10.59 -1.05
C ALA A 447 -25.12 -10.52 -2.54
N ARG A 448 -25.67 -11.60 -3.13
CA ARG A 448 -26.22 -11.68 -4.49
C ARG A 448 -27.72 -11.44 -4.50
#